data_93536ed55fdf1f077f4963e54dbaae18
#
_entry.id   93536ed55fdf1f077f4963e54dbaae18
#
_cell.length_a   1.000
_cell.length_b   1.000
_cell.length_c   1.000
_cell.angle_alpha   90.00
_cell.angle_beta   90.00
_cell.angle_gamma   90.00
#
_symmetry.space_group_name_H-M   'P 1'
#
loop_
_entity.id
_entity.type
_entity.pdbx_description
1 polymer ?
#
loop_
_entity_poly.entity_id
_entity_poly.type
_entity_poly.pdbx_seq_one_letter_code
_entity_poly.pdbx_strand_id
1 'polypeptide(L)' 'MSVAERFERHRQPWTSDEIQKLHLLAKKGMALKAIAKALKRSEESVKDRAKADGLWIARLH' A
#
# COMPACT_ATOMS: atom_id res chain seq x y z
N MET A 1 4.28 10.96 22.55
CA MET A 1 4.70 10.21 21.64
C MET A 1 3.69 9.39 20.98
N SER A 2 2.89 8.84 21.67
CA SER A 2 2.02 7.88 21.10
C SER A 2 1.03 8.41 20.09
N VAL A 3 0.54 9.61 20.25
CA VAL A 3 -0.41 10.13 19.27
C VAL A 3 0.26 10.30 17.91
N ALA A 4 1.46 10.85 17.94
CA ALA A 4 2.19 11.03 16.69
C ALA A 4 2.51 9.69 16.08
N GLU A 5 2.84 8.72 16.89
CA GLU A 5 3.12 7.39 16.40
C GLU A 5 1.93 6.77 15.72
N ARG A 6 0.74 6.97 16.28
CA ARG A 6 -0.44 6.43 15.68
C ARG A 6 -0.69 7.00 14.32
N PHE A 7 -0.55 8.30 14.19
CA PHE A 7 -0.74 8.94 12.92
C PHE A 7 0.30 8.48 11.93
N GLU A 8 1.52 8.33 12.40
CA GLU A 8 2.58 7.90 11.52
C GLU A 8 2.41 6.49 11.07
N ARG A 9 1.83 5.64 11.92
CA ARG A 9 1.56 4.29 11.52
C ARG A 9 0.63 4.27 10.32
N HIS A 10 -0.36 5.16 10.34
CA HIS A 10 -1.30 5.26 9.27
C HIS A 10 -0.64 5.87 8.03
N ARG A 11 0.29 6.79 8.24
CA ARG A 11 0.98 7.46 7.15
C ARG A 11 2.43 7.08 7.06
N GLN A 12 2.74 5.91 7.55
CA GLN A 12 4.12 5.47 7.58
C GLN A 12 4.74 5.52 6.19
N PRO A 13 5.94 6.09 6.06
CA PRO A 13 6.59 6.14 4.75
C PRO A 13 6.80 4.74 4.20
N TRP A 14 6.73 4.63 2.91
CA TRP A 14 6.96 3.36 2.26
C TRP A 14 8.45 3.10 2.11
N THR A 15 8.87 1.91 2.45
CA THR A 15 10.26 1.52 2.26
C THR A 15 10.44 0.98 0.85
N SER A 16 11.69 0.88 0.42
CA SER A 16 11.98 0.34 -0.91
C SER A 16 11.43 -1.06 -1.06
N ASP A 17 11.58 -1.88 -0.03
CA ASP A 17 11.10 -3.24 -0.07
C ASP A 17 9.59 -3.29 -0.22
N GLU A 18 8.89 -2.42 0.49
CA GLU A 18 7.45 -2.38 0.41
C GLU A 18 6.99 -1.94 -0.97
N ILE A 19 7.67 -0.95 -1.53
CA ILE A 19 7.31 -0.46 -2.86
C ILE A 19 7.52 -1.55 -3.89
N GLN A 20 8.62 -2.24 -3.83
CA GLN A 20 8.87 -3.33 -4.75
C GLN A 20 7.82 -4.42 -4.62
N LYS A 21 7.46 -4.73 -3.39
CA LYS A 21 6.46 -5.75 -3.15
C LYS A 21 5.11 -5.32 -3.70
N LEU A 22 4.76 -4.06 -3.49
CA LEU A 22 3.52 -3.53 -4.02
C LEU A 22 3.47 -3.70 -5.54
N HIS A 23 4.53 -3.29 -6.21
CA HIS A 23 4.57 -3.38 -7.67
C HIS A 23 4.48 -4.83 -8.13
N LEU A 24 5.16 -5.71 -7.44
CA LEU A 24 5.12 -7.11 -7.80
C LEU A 24 3.73 -7.71 -7.63
N LEU A 25 3.08 -7.42 -6.51
CA LEU A 25 1.76 -7.96 -6.26
C LEU A 25 0.74 -7.38 -7.22
N ALA A 26 0.87 -6.11 -7.54
CA ALA A 26 -0.03 -5.49 -8.50
C ALA A 26 0.17 -6.11 -9.87
N LYS A 27 1.39 -6.42 -10.24
CA LYS A 27 1.70 -7.02 -11.52
C LYS A 27 1.10 -8.41 -11.61
N LYS A 28 0.99 -9.09 -10.48
CA LYS A 28 0.37 -10.41 -10.45
C LYS A 28 -1.15 -10.35 -10.55
N GLY A 29 -1.70 -9.16 -10.57
CA GLY A 29 -3.14 -9.01 -10.69
C GLY A 29 -3.90 -9.16 -9.40
N MET A 30 -3.23 -9.01 -8.26
CA MET A 30 -3.90 -9.16 -6.98
C MET A 30 -4.78 -7.96 -6.69
N ALA A 31 -5.87 -8.21 -6.00
CA ALA A 31 -6.80 -7.16 -5.64
C ALA A 31 -6.21 -6.28 -4.54
N LEU A 32 -6.71 -5.05 -4.45
CA LEU A 32 -6.24 -4.10 -3.46
C LEU A 32 -6.28 -4.67 -2.05
N LYS A 33 -7.37 -5.32 -1.71
CA LYS A 33 -7.53 -5.88 -0.38
C LYS A 33 -6.45 -6.91 -0.06
N ALA A 34 -6.16 -7.77 -1.01
CA ALA A 34 -5.15 -8.80 -0.81
C ALA A 34 -3.76 -8.18 -0.68
N ILE A 35 -3.48 -7.17 -1.48
CA ILE A 35 -2.19 -6.50 -1.42
C ILE A 35 -2.01 -5.81 -0.08
N ALA A 36 -3.04 -5.11 0.37
CA ALA A 36 -2.97 -4.42 1.65
C ALA A 36 -2.70 -5.40 2.78
N LYS A 37 -3.34 -6.54 2.73
CA LYS A 37 -3.16 -7.54 3.74
C LYS A 37 -1.74 -8.10 3.73
N ALA A 38 -1.22 -8.32 2.55
CA ALA A 38 0.14 -8.86 2.41
C ALA A 38 1.17 -7.86 2.90
N LEU A 39 0.92 -6.58 2.70
CA LEU A 39 1.83 -5.53 3.11
C LEU A 39 1.57 -5.05 4.54
N LYS A 40 0.49 -5.53 5.13
CA LYS A 40 0.11 -5.09 6.48
C LYS A 40 -0.13 -3.60 6.54
N ARG A 41 -0.77 -3.09 5.51
CA ARG A 41 -1.14 -1.68 5.43
C ARG A 41 -2.63 -1.58 5.15
N SER A 42 -3.19 -0.39 5.36
CA SER A 42 -4.59 -0.19 5.05
C SER A 42 -4.78 -0.14 3.55
N GLU A 43 -5.99 -0.46 3.10
CA GLU A 43 -6.28 -0.40 1.68
C GLU A 43 -6.12 1.02 1.15
N GLU A 44 -6.48 1.99 1.97
CA GLU A 44 -6.37 3.37 1.55
C GLU A 44 -4.92 3.78 1.35
N SER A 45 -4.04 3.33 2.23
CA SER A 45 -2.62 3.62 2.10
C SER A 45 -2.06 3.02 0.83
N VAL A 46 -2.43 1.79 0.53
CA VAL A 46 -1.97 1.11 -0.67
C VAL A 46 -2.52 1.80 -1.91
N LYS A 47 -3.79 2.18 -1.86
CA LYS A 47 -4.41 2.86 -2.99
C LYS A 47 -3.73 4.18 -3.28
N ASP A 48 -3.44 4.95 -2.23
CA ASP A 48 -2.78 6.24 -2.41
C ASP A 48 -1.40 6.06 -3.02
N ARG A 49 -0.66 5.07 -2.55
CA ARG A 49 0.68 4.85 -3.08
C ARG A 49 0.61 4.40 -4.53
N ALA A 50 -0.35 3.54 -4.84
CA ALA A 50 -0.50 3.06 -6.20
C ALA A 50 -0.82 4.20 -7.15
N LYS A 51 -1.65 5.13 -6.71
CA LYS A 51 -1.98 6.29 -7.52
C LYS A 51 -0.75 7.16 -7.74
N ALA A 52 0.03 7.36 -6.69
CA ALA A 52 1.21 8.19 -6.78
C ALA A 52 2.22 7.59 -7.75
N ASP A 53 2.28 6.28 -7.82
CA ASP A 53 3.21 5.58 -8.70
C ASP A 53 2.62 5.30 -10.07
N GLY A 54 1.39 5.71 -10.31
CA GLY A 54 0.75 5.41 -11.59
C GLY A 54 0.54 3.92 -11.80
N LEU A 55 0.34 3.21 -10.72
CA LEU A 55 0.24 1.77 -10.74
C LEU A 55 -1.20 1.32 -10.81
N TRP A 56 -1.49 0.39 -11.70
CA TRP A 56 -2.84 -0.13 -11.84
C TRP A 56 -3.03 -1.34 -10.94
N ILE A 57 -4.11 -1.35 -10.19
CA ILE A 57 -4.43 -2.46 -9.31
C ILE A 57 -5.80 -2.97 -9.64
N ALA A 58 -5.91 -4.28 -9.79
CA ALA A 58 -7.18 -4.92 -10.11
C ALA A 58 -8.20 -4.63 -9.02
N ARG A 59 -9.41 -4.37 -9.44
CA ARG A 59 -10.52 -4.13 -8.52
C ARG A 59 -10.31 -2.94 -7.60
N LEU A 60 -9.51 -2.01 -8.07
CA LEU A 60 -9.30 -0.79 -7.33
C LEU A 60 -10.58 0.04 -7.32
N HIS A 61 -11.35 -0.04 -8.37
CA HIS A 61 -12.57 0.74 -8.53
C HIS A 61 -13.81 -0.05 -8.21
#